data_b80e506984a6ac125a7b2afe69796111
#
_entry.id   b80e506984a6ac125a7b2afe69796111
#
_cell.length_a   1.000
_cell.length_b   1.000
_cell.length_c   1.000
_cell.angle_alpha   90.00
_cell.angle_beta   90.00
_cell.angle_gamma   90.00
#
_symmetry.space_group_name_H-M   'P 1'
#
loop_
_entity.id
_entity.type
_entity.pdbx_description
1 polymer ?
#
loop_
_entity_poly.entity_id
_entity_poly.type
_entity_poly.pdbx_seq_one_letter_code
_entity_poly.pdbx_strand_id
1 'polypeptide(L)'
;MDNFKAVYKILTALERAMDYPEFDAVQQIGPDALGVTPERWGRYIEMMVDVGYIKGALISRDILGETHVNVKDARITLKGLEYLQENSIMRRLY
;
A
#
# COMPACT_ATOMS: atom_id res chain seq x y z
N MET A 1 -11.29 3.14 -9.04
CA MET A 1 -10.90 1.83 -8.51
C MET A 1 -11.61 1.58 -7.20
N ASP A 2 -12.04 0.36 -6.97
CA ASP A 2 -12.62 -0.09 -5.71
C ASP A 2 -11.59 0.02 -4.59
N ASN A 3 -12.01 0.47 -3.41
CA ASN A 3 -11.13 0.65 -2.26
C ASN A 3 -10.39 -0.63 -1.86
N PHE A 4 -11.12 -1.73 -1.75
CA PHE A 4 -10.52 -2.99 -1.34
C PHE A 4 -9.63 -3.59 -2.41
N LYS A 5 -9.96 -3.34 -3.68
CA LYS A 5 -9.10 -3.72 -4.78
C LYS A 5 -7.75 -2.99 -4.71
N ALA A 6 -7.77 -1.69 -4.39
CA ALA A 6 -6.55 -0.92 -4.24
C ALA A 6 -5.69 -1.46 -3.08
N VAL A 7 -6.30 -1.70 -1.93
CA VAL A 7 -5.61 -2.27 -0.76
C VAL A 7 -5.01 -3.64 -1.11
N TYR A 8 -5.78 -4.49 -1.77
CA TYR A 8 -5.31 -5.82 -2.16
C TYR A 8 -4.13 -5.75 -3.11
N LYS A 9 -4.17 -4.84 -4.10
CA LYS A 9 -3.07 -4.67 -5.05
C LYS A 9 -1.79 -4.18 -4.38
N ILE A 10 -1.91 -3.23 -3.45
CA ILE A 10 -0.76 -2.72 -2.71
C ILE A 10 -0.11 -3.86 -1.92
N LEU A 11 -0.91 -4.61 -1.17
CA LEU A 11 -0.39 -5.71 -0.34
C LEU A 11 0.20 -6.83 -1.19
N THR A 12 -0.42 -7.16 -2.32
CA THR A 12 0.10 -8.18 -3.22
C THR A 12 1.47 -7.79 -3.77
N ALA A 13 1.64 -6.53 -4.15
CA ALA A 13 2.93 -6.04 -4.64
C ALA A 13 4.00 -6.10 -3.56
N LEU A 14 3.65 -5.71 -2.33
CA LEU A 14 4.60 -5.77 -1.21
C LEU A 14 4.93 -7.21 -0.81
N GLU A 15 3.98 -8.12 -0.92
CA GLU A 15 4.23 -9.55 -0.69
C GLU A 15 5.25 -10.09 -1.68
N ARG A 16 5.10 -9.79 -2.96
CA ARG A 16 6.06 -10.20 -4.00
C ARG A 16 7.43 -9.58 -3.78
N ALA A 17 7.46 -8.35 -3.26
CA ALA A 17 8.71 -7.65 -2.99
C ALA A 17 9.55 -8.33 -1.91
N MET A 18 8.98 -9.22 -1.11
CA MET A 18 9.71 -9.96 -0.09
C MET A 18 10.82 -10.83 -0.68
N ASP A 19 10.70 -11.20 -1.94
CA ASP A 19 11.69 -12.06 -2.63
C ASP A 19 12.85 -11.27 -3.23
N TYR A 20 12.82 -9.95 -3.16
CA TYR A 20 13.80 -9.10 -3.84
C TYR A 20 14.44 -8.13 -2.86
N PRO A 21 15.77 -7.89 -2.97
CA PRO A 21 16.44 -6.92 -2.10
C PRO A 21 16.08 -5.48 -2.41
N GLU A 22 15.66 -5.19 -3.65
CA GLU A 22 15.27 -3.85 -4.07
C GLU A 22 13.86 -3.89 -4.66
N PHE A 23 13.11 -2.82 -4.40
CA PHE A 23 11.73 -2.70 -4.83
C PHE A 23 11.41 -1.23 -5.12
N ASP A 24 10.97 -0.95 -6.33
CA ASP A 24 10.54 0.41 -6.69
C ASP A 24 9.07 0.59 -6.28
N ALA A 25 8.88 1.07 -5.06
CA ALA A 25 7.55 1.22 -4.48
C ALA A 25 6.70 2.22 -5.28
N VAL A 26 7.29 3.32 -5.73
CA VAL A 26 6.54 4.36 -6.46
C VAL A 26 5.97 3.77 -7.75
N GLN A 27 6.75 3.01 -8.47
CA GLN A 27 6.32 2.41 -9.74
C GLN A 27 5.28 1.31 -9.52
N GLN A 28 5.42 0.54 -8.46
CA GLN A 28 4.57 -0.64 -8.22
C GLN A 28 3.29 -0.33 -7.46
N ILE A 29 3.35 0.56 -6.48
CA ILE A 29 2.21 0.84 -5.59
C ILE A 29 1.87 2.32 -5.45
N GLY A 30 2.46 3.18 -6.27
CA GLY A 30 2.14 4.61 -6.25
C GLY A 30 0.76 4.90 -6.82
N PRO A 31 0.30 6.16 -6.71
CA PRO A 31 -1.04 6.52 -7.16
C PRO A 31 -1.27 6.29 -8.65
N ASP A 32 -0.27 6.53 -9.48
CA ASP A 32 -0.37 6.31 -10.92
C ASP A 32 -0.54 4.84 -11.26
N ALA A 33 0.20 3.97 -10.57
CA ALA A 33 0.11 2.52 -10.76
C ALA A 33 -1.27 1.98 -10.43
N LEU A 34 -1.95 2.60 -9.46
CA LEU A 34 -3.27 2.18 -9.01
C LEU A 34 -4.41 2.92 -9.71
N GLY A 35 -4.10 3.98 -10.47
CA GLY A 35 -5.12 4.76 -11.15
C GLY A 35 -6.00 5.54 -10.20
N VAL A 36 -5.46 6.04 -9.11
CA VAL A 36 -6.19 6.84 -8.12
C VAL A 36 -5.52 8.19 -7.93
N THR A 37 -6.24 9.14 -7.33
CA THR A 37 -5.64 10.44 -7.04
C THR A 37 -4.59 10.31 -5.93
N PRO A 38 -3.58 11.19 -5.89
CA PRO A 38 -2.59 11.17 -4.80
C PRO A 38 -3.23 11.30 -3.41
N GLU A 39 -4.30 12.09 -3.30
CA GLU A 39 -5.01 12.29 -2.04
C GLU A 39 -5.66 10.99 -1.56
N ARG A 40 -6.37 10.30 -2.44
CA ARG A 40 -7.00 9.02 -2.10
C ARG A 40 -5.96 7.95 -1.79
N TRP A 41 -4.90 7.91 -2.57
CA TRP A 41 -3.78 6.99 -2.33
C TRP A 41 -3.16 7.19 -0.94
N GLY A 42 -2.92 8.45 -0.57
CA GLY A 42 -2.38 8.76 0.76
C GLY A 42 -3.27 8.24 1.88
N ARG A 43 -4.59 8.33 1.69
CA ARG A 43 -5.56 7.79 2.66
C ARG A 43 -5.45 6.28 2.79
N TYR A 44 -5.29 5.57 1.67
CA TYR A 44 -5.12 4.12 1.71
C TYR A 44 -3.86 3.74 2.49
N ILE A 45 -2.74 4.41 2.21
CA ILE A 45 -1.48 4.12 2.91
C ILE A 45 -1.64 4.39 4.41
N GLU A 46 -2.22 5.52 4.77
CA GLU A 46 -2.43 5.89 6.17
C GLU A 46 -3.28 4.84 6.90
N MET A 47 -4.41 4.43 6.30
CA MET A 47 -5.28 3.42 6.89
C MET A 47 -4.56 2.08 7.06
N MET A 48 -3.75 1.69 6.08
CA MET A 48 -3.02 0.42 6.13
C MET A 48 -1.93 0.44 7.21
N VAL A 49 -1.29 1.58 7.43
CA VAL A 49 -0.35 1.76 8.53
C VAL A 49 -1.09 1.66 9.87
N ASP A 50 -2.23 2.36 9.97
CA ASP A 50 -3.00 2.41 11.21
C ASP A 50 -3.48 1.03 11.67
N VAL A 51 -3.94 0.20 10.74
CA VAL A 51 -4.39 -1.17 11.10
C VAL A 51 -3.24 -2.16 11.17
N GLY A 52 -2.03 -1.77 10.80
CA GLY A 52 -0.85 -2.61 10.93
C GLY A 52 -0.61 -3.56 9.77
N TYR A 53 -1.18 -3.31 8.59
CA TYR A 53 -0.94 -4.15 7.42
C TYR A 53 0.41 -3.88 6.78
N ILE A 54 0.90 -2.64 6.90
CA ILE A 54 2.22 -2.24 6.37
C ILE A 54 2.99 -1.47 7.42
N LYS A 55 4.32 -1.48 7.27
CA LYS A 55 5.26 -0.68 8.07
C LYS A 55 6.27 -0.02 7.14
N GLY A 56 6.97 0.98 7.66
CA GLY A 56 8.05 1.65 6.93
C GLY A 56 7.58 2.79 6.05
N ALA A 57 6.28 2.96 5.83
CA ALA A 57 5.77 4.14 5.15
C ALA A 57 5.84 5.34 6.09
N LEU A 58 6.35 6.45 5.57
CA LEU A 58 6.46 7.70 6.33
C LEU A 58 5.38 8.66 5.88
N ILE A 59 4.58 9.13 6.83
CA ILE A 59 3.47 10.05 6.58
C ILE A 59 3.76 11.32 7.37
N SER A 60 3.83 12.44 6.66
CA SER A 60 4.08 13.74 7.28
C SER A 60 3.15 14.79 6.70
N ARG A 61 2.96 15.88 7.45
CA ARG A 61 2.18 17.02 7.01
C ARG A 61 3.03 18.27 7.10
N ASP A 62 2.96 19.10 6.06
CA ASP A 62 3.68 20.37 6.05
C ASP A 62 2.87 21.46 6.76
N ILE A 63 3.44 22.67 6.82
CA ILE A 63 2.79 23.80 7.49
C ILE A 63 1.52 24.27 6.79
N LEU A 64 1.32 23.89 5.52
CA LEU A 64 0.12 24.20 4.77
C LEU A 64 -0.95 23.12 4.93
N GLY A 65 -0.67 22.07 5.72
CA GLY A 65 -1.61 20.99 5.97
C GLY A 65 -1.60 19.90 4.89
N GLU A 66 -0.71 19.99 3.90
CA GLU A 66 -0.60 18.97 2.87
C GLU A 66 0.09 17.72 3.43
N THR A 67 -0.44 16.57 3.07
CA THR A 67 0.10 15.28 3.50
C THR A 67 1.11 14.78 2.48
N HIS A 68 2.28 14.38 2.97
CA HIS A 68 3.35 13.77 2.17
C HIS A 68 3.53 12.33 2.61
N VAL A 69 3.50 11.41 1.64
CA VAL A 69 3.63 9.98 1.92
C VAL A 69 4.84 9.44 1.16
N ASN A 70 5.74 8.80 1.89
CA ASN A 70 6.92 8.14 1.34
C ASN A 70 6.82 6.64 1.61
N VAL A 71 6.75 5.85 0.55
CA VAL A 71 6.61 4.39 0.63
C VAL A 71 7.89 3.65 0.24
N LYS A 72 9.02 4.37 0.13
CA LYS A 72 10.28 3.78 -0.29
C LYS A 72 10.67 2.55 0.54
N ASP A 73 10.49 2.63 1.84
CA ASP A 73 10.85 1.56 2.77
C ASP A 73 9.63 0.79 3.28
N ALA A 74 8.49 0.94 2.61
CA ALA A 74 7.27 0.24 3.00
C ALA A 74 7.42 -1.26 2.81
N ARG A 75 6.93 -2.02 3.78
CA ARG A 75 6.92 -3.48 3.73
C ARG A 75 5.62 -4.02 4.31
N ILE A 76 5.24 -5.22 3.86
CA ILE A 76 4.07 -5.91 4.40
C ILE A 76 4.39 -6.47 5.79
N THR A 77 3.39 -6.54 6.63
CA THR A 77 3.49 -7.16 7.96
C THR A 77 2.86 -8.54 7.94
N LEU A 78 3.05 -9.28 9.03
CA LEU A 78 2.37 -10.57 9.19
C LEU A 78 0.86 -10.40 9.11
N LYS A 79 0.34 -9.32 9.70
CA LYS A 79 -1.09 -9.01 9.62
C LYS A 79 -1.55 -8.74 8.19
N GLY A 80 -0.72 -8.07 7.39
CA GLY A 80 -1.00 -7.87 5.97
C GLY A 80 -1.03 -9.19 5.20
N LEU A 81 -0.13 -10.11 5.52
CA LEU A 81 -0.15 -11.44 4.91
C LEU A 81 -1.42 -12.21 5.26
N GLU A 82 -1.88 -12.11 6.50
CA GLU A 82 -3.14 -12.72 6.92
C GLU A 82 -4.33 -12.15 6.14
N TYR A 83 -4.34 -10.84 5.94
CA TYR A 83 -5.38 -10.19 5.12
C TYR A 83 -5.42 -10.77 3.71
N LEU A 84 -4.25 -10.93 3.08
CA LEU A 84 -4.18 -11.50 1.73
C LEU A 84 -4.73 -12.91 1.68
N GLN A 85 -4.42 -13.72 2.68
CA GLN A 85 -4.89 -15.10 2.74
C GLN A 85 -6.41 -15.17 2.95
N GLU A 86 -6.95 -14.37 3.86
CA GLU A 86 -8.37 -14.32 4.15
C GLU A 86 -9.19 -13.80 2.97
N ASN A 87 -8.57 -12.97 2.13
CA ASN A 87 -9.23 -12.36 0.97
C ASN A 87 -8.75 -12.98 -0.34
N SER A 88 -8.32 -14.23 -0.31
CA SER A 88 -7.74 -14.91 -1.48
C SER A 88 -8.71 -15.01 -2.67
N ILE A 89 -10.02 -14.95 -2.43
CA ILE A 89 -11.01 -14.94 -3.49
C ILE A 89 -10.84 -13.72 -4.42
N MET A 90 -10.34 -12.61 -3.90
CA MET A 90 -10.09 -11.41 -4.70
C MET A 90 -8.99 -11.64 -5.74
N ARG A 91 -8.09 -12.57 -5.48
CA ARG A 91 -7.04 -12.93 -6.41
C ARG A 91 -7.61 -13.50 -7.72
N ARG A 92 -8.76 -14.17 -7.64
CA ARG A 92 -9.44 -14.74 -8.80
C ARG A 92 -10.18 -13.69 -9.62
N LEU A 93 -10.56 -12.57 -8.98
CA LEU A 93 -11.30 -11.49 -9.62
C LEU A 93 -10.38 -10.46 -10.26
N TYR A 94 -9.16 -10.41 -9.83
CA TYR A 94 -8.18 -9.43 -10.23
C TYR A 94 -6.90 -10.13 -10.70
#